data_2b6ada112d2da3dfbd402307c4ba70fd
#
_entry.id   2b6ada112d2da3dfbd402307c4ba70fd
#
_cell.length_a   1.000
_cell.length_b   1.000
_cell.length_c   1.000
_cell.angle_alpha   90.00
_cell.angle_beta   90.00
_cell.angle_gamma   90.00
#
_symmetry.space_group_name_H-M   'P 1'
#
loop_
_entity.id
_entity.type
_entity.pdbx_description
1 polymer ?
#
loop_
_entity_poly.entity_id
_entity_poly.type
_entity_poly.pdbx_seq_one_letter_code
_entity_poly.pdbx_strand_id
1 'polypeptide(L)'
;MIYGEKDNGNKRSIHWLNEKMYKITAEDEKKLAKLSTYQQDILRILAEVPKGKVTTYSDLAKELAKRDAKWSPGASRAVGTTMRNNPCGPQIPCHRVIKSDGTIGNFRGGAKGAVEEKIAMLRGEGVTVVNGKIDLKKYRHMFNK
;
A
#
# COMPACT_ATOMS: atom_id res chain seq x y z
N MET A 1 0.59 -23.00 -11.83
CA MET A 1 0.33 -22.71 -11.21
C MET A 1 0.02 -23.28 -10.23
N ILE A 2 0.08 -23.44 -9.49
CA ILE A 2 -0.18 -23.93 -8.61
C ILE A 2 -1.00 -23.55 -7.74
N TYR A 3 -1.07 -22.49 -7.42
CA TYR A 3 -1.97 -22.04 -6.70
C TYR A 3 -3.13 -22.38 -7.20
N GLY A 4 -4.05 -22.47 -6.92
CA GLY A 4 -5.24 -22.56 -7.40
C GLY A 4 -5.74 -23.73 -7.86
N GLU A 5 -5.14 -24.61 -8.02
CA GLU A 5 -5.61 -25.60 -8.51
C GLU A 5 -6.22 -26.48 -7.62
N LYS A 6 -6.08 -26.64 -6.64
CA LYS A 6 -6.57 -27.38 -5.89
C LYS A 6 -7.35 -27.03 -5.08
N ASP A 7 -8.02 -27.29 -4.81
CA ASP A 7 -8.79 -27.20 -4.11
C ASP A 7 -9.58 -26.43 -3.73
N ASN A 8 -9.65 -25.93 -3.30
CA ASN A 8 -10.67 -25.19 -2.80
C ASN A 8 -10.55 -23.86 -3.20
N GLY A 9 -11.55 -23.09 -2.96
CA GLY A 9 -11.64 -21.72 -3.31
C GLY A 9 -10.54 -20.87 -2.74
N ASN A 10 -9.97 -21.30 -1.65
CA ASN A 10 -8.93 -20.53 -1.05
C ASN A 10 -7.73 -20.39 -1.94
N LYS A 11 -7.31 -21.44 -2.58
CA LYS A 11 -6.18 -21.34 -3.45
C LYS A 11 -6.50 -20.46 -4.63
N ARG A 12 -7.70 -20.53 -5.13
CA ARG A 12 -8.10 -19.71 -6.23
C ARG A 12 -8.10 -18.24 -5.85
N SER A 13 -8.60 -17.92 -4.64
CA SER A 13 -8.62 -16.57 -4.17
C SER A 13 -7.22 -16.01 -3.99
N ILE A 14 -6.31 -16.80 -3.47
CA ILE A 14 -4.93 -16.37 -3.28
C ILE A 14 -4.28 -16.09 -4.62
N HIS A 15 -4.51 -16.95 -5.61
CA HIS A 15 -3.96 -16.75 -6.93
C HIS A 15 -4.47 -15.43 -7.54
N TRP A 16 -5.76 -15.18 -7.42
CA TRP A 16 -6.34 -13.95 -7.91
C TRP A 16 -5.71 -12.72 -7.28
N LEU A 17 -5.50 -12.74 -5.94
CA LEU A 17 -4.87 -11.63 -5.27
C LEU A 17 -3.44 -11.43 -5.73
N ASN A 18 -2.69 -12.51 -5.92
CA ASN A 18 -1.32 -12.41 -6.37
C ASN A 18 -1.22 -11.75 -7.74
N GLU A 19 -2.20 -11.97 -8.60
CA GLU A 19 -2.20 -11.34 -9.91
C GLU A 19 -2.48 -9.85 -9.83
N LYS A 20 -3.17 -9.40 -8.77
CA LYS A 20 -3.48 -8.01 -8.62
C LYS A 20 -2.41 -7.22 -7.86
N MET A 21 -1.53 -7.92 -7.18
CA MET A 21 -0.48 -7.27 -6.41
C MET A 21 0.69 -6.96 -7.31
N TYR A 22 1.34 -5.83 -7.05
CA TYR A 22 2.51 -5.46 -7.82
C TYR A 22 3.69 -6.36 -7.45
N LYS A 23 4.37 -6.87 -8.45
CA LYS A 23 5.55 -7.70 -8.22
C LYS A 23 6.79 -6.84 -8.33
N ILE A 24 7.58 -6.79 -7.28
CA ILE A 24 8.78 -5.97 -7.23
C ILE A 24 9.81 -6.53 -8.21
N THR A 25 10.29 -5.69 -9.11
CA THR A 25 11.22 -6.09 -10.15
C THR A 25 12.66 -6.00 -9.68
N ALA A 26 13.59 -6.55 -10.45
CA ALA A 26 15.02 -6.43 -10.15
C ALA A 26 15.45 -4.96 -10.15
N GLU A 27 14.88 -4.15 -11.03
CA GLU A 27 15.21 -2.73 -11.09
C GLU A 27 14.72 -2.03 -9.83
N ASP A 28 13.54 -2.39 -9.35
CA ASP A 28 13.02 -1.85 -8.09
C ASP A 28 13.93 -2.22 -6.93
N GLU A 29 14.45 -3.45 -6.92
CA GLU A 29 15.32 -3.88 -5.83
C GLU A 29 16.57 -3.01 -5.77
N LYS A 30 17.10 -2.61 -6.90
CA LYS A 30 18.26 -1.72 -6.92
C LYS A 30 17.93 -0.37 -6.28
N LYS A 31 16.73 0.14 -6.53
CA LYS A 31 16.31 1.42 -5.96
C LYS A 31 16.05 1.27 -4.46
N LEU A 32 15.40 0.17 -4.06
CA LEU A 32 15.09 -0.06 -2.67
C LEU A 32 16.35 -0.24 -1.83
N ALA A 33 17.39 -0.81 -2.40
CA ALA A 33 18.63 -1.05 -1.68
C ALA A 33 19.26 0.21 -1.10
N LYS A 34 18.89 1.37 -1.63
CA LYS A 34 19.43 2.64 -1.14
C LYS A 34 18.68 3.18 0.07
N LEU A 35 17.59 2.55 0.45
CA LEU A 35 16.76 3.01 1.56
C LEU A 35 17.11 2.27 2.84
N SER A 36 16.62 2.79 3.96
CA SER A 36 16.80 2.09 5.23
C SER A 36 16.03 0.78 5.22
N THR A 37 16.39 -0.13 6.10
CA THR A 37 15.69 -1.41 6.21
C THR A 37 14.20 -1.20 6.50
N TYR A 38 13.88 -0.27 7.40
CA TYR A 38 12.48 0.03 7.71
C TYR A 38 11.73 0.44 6.45
N GLN A 39 12.30 1.36 5.68
CA GLN A 39 11.64 1.86 4.49
C GLN A 39 11.47 0.77 3.44
N GLN A 40 12.48 -0.09 3.28
CA GLN A 40 12.35 -1.19 2.35
C GLN A 40 11.21 -2.12 2.76
N ASP A 41 11.13 -2.45 4.04
CA ASP A 41 10.11 -3.38 4.53
C ASP A 41 8.70 -2.79 4.36
N ILE A 42 8.53 -1.51 4.64
CA ILE A 42 7.22 -0.85 4.47
C ILE A 42 6.81 -0.86 2.99
N LEU A 43 7.72 -0.56 2.09
CA LEU A 43 7.39 -0.51 0.68
C LEU A 43 7.06 -1.91 0.13
N ARG A 44 7.70 -2.95 0.64
CA ARG A 44 7.37 -4.31 0.23
C ARG A 44 5.96 -4.70 0.67
N ILE A 45 5.56 -4.27 1.86
CA ILE A 45 4.21 -4.54 2.34
C ILE A 45 3.20 -3.73 1.51
N LEU A 46 3.52 -2.48 1.21
CA LEU A 46 2.64 -1.64 0.40
C LEU A 46 2.41 -2.25 -0.98
N ALA A 47 3.44 -2.90 -1.54
CA ALA A 47 3.30 -3.51 -2.86
C ALA A 47 2.22 -4.59 -2.90
N GLU A 48 1.81 -5.10 -1.74
CA GLU A 48 0.77 -6.11 -1.66
C GLU A 48 -0.64 -5.54 -1.77
N VAL A 49 -0.79 -4.23 -1.65
CA VAL A 49 -2.12 -3.61 -1.70
C VAL A 49 -2.57 -3.52 -3.16
N PRO A 50 -3.63 -4.22 -3.53
CA PRO A 50 -4.01 -4.29 -4.94
C PRO A 50 -4.74 -3.06 -5.43
N LYS A 51 -4.80 -2.92 -6.74
CA LYS A 51 -5.58 -1.86 -7.36
C LYS A 51 -7.03 -1.99 -6.90
N GLY A 52 -7.63 -0.88 -6.57
CA GLY A 52 -9.02 -0.86 -6.08
C GLY A 52 -9.16 -0.97 -4.58
N LYS A 53 -8.05 -1.05 -3.87
CA LYS A 53 -8.05 -1.09 -2.41
C LYS A 53 -7.13 -0.01 -1.87
N VAL A 54 -7.29 0.32 -0.59
CA VAL A 54 -6.42 1.30 0.08
C VAL A 54 -5.94 0.71 1.39
N THR A 55 -4.87 1.30 1.92
CA THR A 55 -4.40 0.99 3.26
C THR A 55 -4.17 2.31 3.98
N THR A 56 -3.84 2.27 5.25
CA THR A 56 -3.59 3.49 6.00
C THR A 56 -2.16 3.48 6.52
N TYR A 57 -1.64 4.66 6.87
CA TYR A 57 -0.30 4.76 7.44
C TYR A 57 -0.21 3.87 8.68
N SER A 58 -1.25 3.87 9.50
CA SER A 58 -1.29 3.06 10.71
C SER A 58 -1.31 1.57 10.40
N ASP A 59 -2.07 1.15 9.39
CA ASP A 59 -2.15 -0.27 9.05
C ASP A 59 -0.81 -0.80 8.57
N LEU A 60 -0.07 0.00 7.80
CA LEU A 60 1.24 -0.43 7.34
C LEU A 60 2.21 -0.60 8.51
N ALA A 61 2.21 0.34 9.45
CA ALA A 61 3.08 0.25 10.62
C ALA A 61 2.72 -0.97 11.47
N LYS A 62 1.43 -1.22 11.65
CA LYS A 62 0.99 -2.37 12.44
C LYS A 62 1.31 -3.68 11.76
N GLU A 63 1.14 -3.74 10.45
CA GLU A 63 1.44 -4.97 9.72
C GLU A 63 2.93 -5.29 9.77
N LEU A 64 3.78 -4.29 9.63
CA LEU A 64 5.20 -4.52 9.72
C LEU A 64 5.59 -4.99 11.12
N ALA A 65 5.04 -4.36 12.16
CA ALA A 65 5.35 -4.78 13.53
C ALA A 65 4.88 -6.20 13.80
N LYS A 66 3.79 -6.61 13.16
CA LYS A 66 3.28 -7.96 13.29
C LYS A 66 4.23 -8.96 12.65
N ARG A 67 4.83 -8.61 11.52
CA ARG A 67 5.73 -9.50 10.78
C ARG A 67 7.13 -9.51 11.38
N ASP A 68 7.55 -8.40 12.02
CA ASP A 68 8.90 -8.26 12.54
C ASP A 68 8.84 -7.48 13.85
N ALA A 69 8.97 -8.18 14.96
CA ALA A 69 8.76 -7.61 16.28
C ALA A 69 9.74 -6.51 16.67
N LYS A 70 10.83 -6.33 15.93
CA LYS A 70 11.74 -5.24 16.24
C LYS A 70 11.16 -3.87 15.90
N TRP A 71 10.09 -3.81 15.09
CA TRP A 71 9.51 -2.54 14.69
C TRP A 71 8.30 -2.18 15.56
N SER A 72 8.13 -0.89 15.78
CA SER A 72 7.03 -0.40 16.62
C SER A 72 5.74 -0.26 15.80
N PRO A 73 4.58 -0.72 16.31
CA PRO A 73 3.33 -0.54 15.58
C PRO A 73 2.84 0.90 15.56
N GLY A 74 3.44 1.80 16.37
CA GLY A 74 3.03 3.18 16.41
C GLY A 74 3.82 4.10 15.52
N ALA A 75 4.61 3.58 14.59
CA ALA A 75 5.53 4.41 13.81
C ALA A 75 4.90 4.99 12.53
N SER A 76 3.67 5.47 12.60
CA SER A 76 2.98 5.96 11.39
C SER A 76 3.67 7.17 10.77
N ARG A 77 4.37 7.98 11.57
CA ARG A 77 5.11 9.12 11.03
C ARG A 77 6.25 8.65 10.11
N ALA A 78 6.94 7.58 10.52
CA ALA A 78 8.00 7.01 9.70
C ALA A 78 7.45 6.43 8.40
N VAL A 79 6.22 5.91 8.43
CA VAL A 79 5.56 5.45 7.22
C VAL A 79 5.34 6.62 6.26
N GLY A 80 4.90 7.76 6.79
CA GLY A 80 4.71 8.96 5.96
C GLY A 80 5.99 9.39 5.28
N THR A 81 7.10 9.36 5.99
CA THR A 81 8.40 9.71 5.43
C THR A 81 8.77 8.71 4.33
N THR A 82 8.48 7.43 4.54
CA THR A 82 8.75 6.40 3.54
C THR A 82 7.96 6.67 2.27
N MET A 83 6.70 7.08 2.40
CA MET A 83 5.90 7.37 1.22
C MET A 83 6.50 8.54 0.42
N ARG A 84 6.96 9.57 1.12
CA ARG A 84 7.57 10.71 0.44
C ARG A 84 8.82 10.31 -0.31
N ASN A 85 9.56 9.34 0.19
CA ASN A 85 10.84 8.94 -0.39
C ASN A 85 10.74 7.71 -1.28
N ASN A 86 9.53 7.28 -1.64
CA ASN A 86 9.35 6.09 -2.46
C ASN A 86 9.96 6.28 -3.85
N PRO A 87 11.03 5.57 -4.19
CA PRO A 87 11.66 5.73 -5.50
C PRO A 87 10.98 4.91 -6.59
N CYS A 88 9.99 4.11 -6.25
CA CYS A 88 9.34 3.17 -7.17
C CYS A 88 7.88 3.52 -7.40
N GLY A 89 7.48 4.75 -7.15
CA GLY A 89 6.11 5.17 -7.38
C GLY A 89 5.87 5.43 -8.87
N PRO A 90 4.67 5.23 -9.34
CA PRO A 90 3.50 4.71 -8.64
C PRO A 90 3.36 3.20 -8.67
N GLN A 91 4.35 2.46 -9.17
CA GLN A 91 4.27 1.02 -9.25
C GLN A 91 4.17 0.41 -7.84
N ILE A 92 5.01 0.87 -6.90
CA ILE A 92 4.76 0.58 -5.50
C ILE A 92 3.82 1.69 -5.06
N PRO A 93 2.56 1.37 -4.79
CA PRO A 93 1.45 2.33 -4.89
C PRO A 93 1.27 3.23 -3.68
N CYS A 94 2.16 4.19 -3.50
CA CYS A 94 2.05 5.11 -2.37
C CYS A 94 0.75 5.93 -2.40
N HIS A 95 0.11 6.06 -3.56
CA HIS A 95 -1.17 6.75 -3.64
C HIS A 95 -2.31 5.98 -2.96
N ARG A 96 -2.10 4.70 -2.64
CA ARG A 96 -3.13 3.89 -1.97
C ARG A 96 -3.03 3.97 -0.45
N VAL A 97 -2.16 4.83 0.09
CA VAL A 97 -2.02 5.00 1.54
C VAL A 97 -2.76 6.27 1.95
N ILE A 98 -3.72 6.13 2.85
CA ILE A 98 -4.54 7.25 3.31
C ILE A 98 -4.53 7.30 4.83
N LYS A 99 -5.17 8.30 5.40
CA LYS A 99 -5.20 8.44 6.85
C LYS A 99 -6.20 7.47 7.47
N SER A 100 -5.97 7.14 8.73
CA SER A 100 -6.78 6.13 9.42
C SER A 100 -8.23 6.56 9.62
N ASP A 101 -8.53 7.85 9.48
CA ASP A 101 -9.91 8.32 9.55
C ASP A 101 -10.60 8.32 8.17
N GLY A 102 -9.94 7.81 7.15
CA GLY A 102 -10.50 7.73 5.81
C GLY A 102 -10.23 8.94 4.93
N THR A 103 -9.60 10.00 5.47
CA THR A 103 -9.27 11.16 4.65
C THR A 103 -8.02 10.89 3.82
N ILE A 104 -7.89 11.61 2.70
CA ILE A 104 -6.87 11.31 1.71
C ILE A 104 -5.45 11.48 2.21
N GLY A 105 -5.16 12.50 2.99
CA GLY A 105 -3.78 12.77 3.40
C GLY A 105 -2.98 13.41 2.28
N ASN A 106 -1.69 13.65 2.58
CA ASN A 106 -0.81 14.28 1.61
C ASN A 106 -0.28 13.31 0.58
N PHE A 107 0.28 13.86 -0.48
CA PHE A 107 0.90 13.07 -1.53
C PHE A 107 2.08 13.88 -2.07
N ARG A 108 3.16 13.21 -2.40
CA ARG A 108 4.36 13.85 -2.94
C ARG A 108 4.85 15.00 -2.07
N GLY A 109 4.86 14.80 -0.75
CA GLY A 109 5.37 15.79 0.18
C GLY A 109 4.55 17.07 0.25
N GLY A 110 3.28 17.03 -0.19
CA GLY A 110 2.44 18.22 -0.16
C GLY A 110 2.59 19.14 -1.36
N ALA A 111 3.17 18.65 -2.45
CA ALA A 111 3.33 19.46 -3.66
C ALA A 111 1.97 19.93 -4.17
N LYS A 112 1.96 21.11 -4.80
CA LYS A 112 0.73 21.69 -5.32
C LYS A 112 0.08 20.75 -6.33
N GLY A 113 -1.19 20.54 -6.19
CA GLY A 113 -1.93 19.65 -7.09
C GLY A 113 -1.76 18.17 -6.80
N ALA A 114 -0.92 17.81 -5.84
CA ALA A 114 -0.62 16.41 -5.59
C ALA A 114 -1.80 15.66 -4.99
N VAL A 115 -2.58 16.30 -4.13
CA VAL A 115 -3.75 15.67 -3.53
C VAL A 115 -4.78 15.35 -4.60
N GLU A 116 -4.99 16.29 -5.52
CA GLU A 116 -5.91 16.08 -6.63
C GLU A 116 -5.45 14.95 -7.52
N GLU A 117 -4.14 14.83 -7.74
CA GLU A 117 -3.59 13.74 -8.53
C GLU A 117 -3.82 12.41 -7.83
N LYS A 118 -3.61 12.36 -6.52
CA LYS A 118 -3.85 11.17 -5.73
C LYS A 118 -5.30 10.71 -5.84
N ILE A 119 -6.23 11.65 -5.72
CA ILE A 119 -7.65 11.36 -5.84
C ILE A 119 -7.97 10.82 -7.23
N ALA A 120 -7.41 11.43 -8.26
CA ALA A 120 -7.65 10.98 -9.64
C ALA A 120 -7.14 9.56 -9.85
N MET A 121 -5.97 9.24 -9.31
CA MET A 121 -5.41 7.90 -9.42
C MET A 121 -6.31 6.88 -8.73
N LEU A 122 -6.79 7.21 -7.54
CA LEU A 122 -7.65 6.29 -6.79
C LEU A 122 -8.99 6.09 -7.51
N ARG A 123 -9.57 7.16 -8.01
CA ARG A 123 -10.82 7.07 -8.77
C ARG A 123 -10.63 6.24 -10.02
N GLY A 124 -9.50 6.38 -10.68
CA GLY A 124 -9.17 5.60 -11.87
C GLY A 124 -9.05 4.11 -11.57
N GLU A 125 -8.79 3.77 -10.30
CA GLU A 125 -8.69 2.38 -9.88
C GLU A 125 -10.01 1.85 -9.32
N GLY A 126 -11.06 2.64 -9.40
CA GLY A 126 -12.38 2.20 -8.93
C GLY A 126 -12.70 2.54 -7.50
N VAL A 127 -11.88 3.35 -6.83
CA VAL A 127 -12.13 3.74 -5.45
C VAL A 127 -12.96 5.02 -5.45
N THR A 128 -14.08 5.01 -4.75
CA THR A 128 -14.94 6.18 -4.65
C THR A 128 -14.38 7.14 -3.61
N VAL A 129 -14.20 8.39 -4.02
CA VAL A 129 -13.71 9.44 -3.11
C VAL A 129 -14.76 10.55 -3.10
N VAL A 130 -15.31 10.86 -1.93
CA VAL A 130 -16.34 11.87 -1.76
C VAL A 130 -15.92 12.83 -0.66
N ASN A 131 -15.81 14.10 -0.99
CA ASN A 131 -15.39 15.14 -0.04
C ASN A 131 -14.07 14.79 0.63
N GLY A 132 -13.15 14.25 -0.16
CA GLY A 132 -11.82 13.91 0.34
C GLY A 132 -11.76 12.70 1.25
N LYS A 133 -12.81 11.90 1.27
CA LYS A 133 -12.87 10.72 2.13
C LYS A 133 -13.17 9.46 1.36
N ILE A 134 -12.66 8.34 1.87
CA ILE A 134 -12.88 7.02 1.30
C ILE A 134 -13.53 6.14 2.38
N ASP A 135 -14.47 5.32 1.98
CA ASP A 135 -15.15 4.40 2.90
C ASP A 135 -14.21 3.21 3.18
N LEU A 136 -13.56 3.24 4.34
CA LEU A 136 -12.63 2.19 4.72
C LEU A 136 -13.30 0.84 4.88
N LYS A 137 -14.56 0.80 5.22
CA LYS A 137 -15.25 -0.49 5.34
C LYS A 137 -15.31 -1.19 4.00
N LYS A 138 -15.39 -0.42 2.92
CA LYS A 138 -15.51 -0.99 1.59
C LYS A 138 -14.16 -1.21 0.92
N TYR A 139 -13.22 -0.30 1.10
CA TYR A 139 -12.00 -0.30 0.29
C TYR A 139 -10.73 -0.70 1.01
N ARG A 140 -10.77 -0.86 2.32
CA ARG A 140 -9.57 -1.17 3.08
C ARG A 140 -9.04 -2.55 2.75
N HIS A 141 -7.77 -2.62 2.42
CA HIS A 141 -7.12 -3.90 2.18
C HIS A 141 -6.85 -4.58 3.52
N MET A 142 -7.22 -5.85 3.62
CA MET A 142 -6.96 -6.63 4.83
C MET A 142 -5.76 -7.51 4.54
N PHE A 143 -4.67 -7.25 5.26
CA PHE A 143 -3.49 -8.08 5.10
C PHE A 143 -3.78 -9.48 5.61
N ASN A 144 -3.12 -10.45 4.99
CA ASN A 144 -3.38 -11.78 5.32
C ASN A 144 -3.10 -12.10 6.73
N LYS A 145 -3.88 -12.95 7.36
CA LYS A 145 -3.69 -13.22 8.71
C LYS A 145 -2.66 -14.20 8.97
#